data_cb1e4de4a465241299b0606e5e37c2af
#
_entry.id   cb1e4de4a465241299b0606e5e37c2af
#
_cell.length_a   1.000
_cell.length_b   1.000
_cell.length_c   1.000
_cell.angle_alpha   90.00
_cell.angle_beta   90.00
_cell.angle_gamma   90.00
#
_symmetry.space_group_name_H-M   'P 1'
#
loop_
_entity.id
_entity.type
_entity.pdbx_description
1 polymer ?
#
loop_
_entity_poly.entity_id
_entity_poly.type
_entity_poly.pdbx_seq_one_letter_code
_entity_poly.pdbx_strand_id
1 'polypeptide(L)'
;LLADFTAASERGLQCRIVMSAAPIKIGKRRPNQETAQRLLNAGWQVRVMTGHRTLHEKLILIDYQTVIFGSHNLAWSSISSNCELSVCVDDEDLAQQAEALFWQRWKLASNPDPNTWELVTPLALPFVP
;
A
#
# COMPACT_ATOMS: atom_id res chain seq x y z
N LEU A 1 10.67 -6.04 8.08
CA LEU A 1 9.38 -5.47 7.65
C LEU A 1 8.44 -6.52 7.05
N LEU A 2 8.80 -7.22 5.94
CA LEU A 2 7.90 -8.23 5.36
C LEU A 2 7.69 -9.43 6.32
N ALA A 3 8.73 -9.85 7.01
CA ALA A 3 8.63 -10.88 8.05
C ALA A 3 7.71 -10.46 9.20
N ASP A 4 7.76 -9.19 9.62
CA ASP A 4 6.90 -8.66 10.68
C ASP A 4 5.43 -8.63 10.25
N PHE A 5 5.17 -8.29 8.98
CA PHE A 5 3.83 -8.33 8.41
C PHE A 5 3.28 -9.76 8.32
N THR A 6 4.12 -10.72 7.93
CA THR A 6 3.74 -12.13 7.94
C THR A 6 3.39 -12.60 9.35
N ALA A 7 4.25 -12.27 10.33
CA ALA A 7 4.03 -12.62 11.73
C ALA A 7 2.74 -11.97 12.31
N ALA A 8 2.38 -10.78 11.87
CA ALA A 8 1.12 -10.14 12.27
C ALA A 8 -0.10 -10.97 11.82
N SER A 9 -0.11 -11.42 10.57
CA SER A 9 -1.17 -12.27 10.04
C SER A 9 -1.22 -13.63 10.70
N GLU A 10 -0.07 -14.25 10.98
CA GLU A 10 0.02 -15.53 11.70
C GLU A 10 -0.55 -15.44 13.13
N ARG A 11 -0.52 -14.27 13.75
CA ARG A 11 -1.20 -14.02 15.04
C ARG A 11 -2.71 -13.81 14.92
N GLY A 12 -3.29 -13.92 13.72
CA GLY A 12 -4.72 -13.76 13.48
C GLY A 12 -5.19 -12.33 13.30
N LEU A 13 -4.28 -11.34 13.11
CA LEU A 13 -4.66 -9.96 12.86
C LEU A 13 -5.28 -9.81 11.46
N GLN A 14 -6.30 -8.96 11.35
CA GLN A 14 -6.90 -8.61 10.07
C GLN A 14 -6.05 -7.55 9.35
N CYS A 15 -5.21 -8.00 8.45
CA CYS A 15 -4.27 -7.14 7.74
C CYS A 15 -4.76 -6.81 6.33
N ARG A 16 -4.77 -5.52 5.98
CA ARG A 16 -5.18 -5.01 4.67
C ARG A 16 -4.15 -4.04 4.12
N ILE A 17 -3.95 -4.05 2.83
CA ILE A 17 -3.06 -3.10 2.16
C ILE A 17 -3.62 -2.68 0.79
N VAL A 18 -3.51 -1.39 0.49
CA VAL A 18 -3.62 -0.86 -0.86
C VAL A 18 -2.24 -0.42 -1.32
N MET A 19 -1.82 -0.88 -2.46
CA MET A 19 -0.50 -0.55 -3.00
C MET A 19 -0.57 -0.12 -4.46
N SER A 20 0.43 0.62 -4.92
CA SER A 20 0.51 1.03 -6.31
C SER A 20 0.87 -0.14 -7.22
N ALA A 21 0.16 -0.26 -8.34
CA ALA A 21 0.55 -1.13 -9.46
C ALA A 21 1.69 -0.55 -10.29
N ALA A 22 2.17 0.66 -9.97
CA ALA A 22 3.17 1.35 -10.77
C ALA A 22 4.32 0.39 -11.12
N PRO A 23 4.67 0.30 -12.41
CA PRO A 23 5.67 -0.62 -12.91
C PRO A 23 7.07 -0.08 -12.58
N ILE A 24 7.47 -0.18 -11.32
CA ILE A 24 8.89 -0.06 -10.99
C ILE A 24 9.53 -1.33 -11.56
N LYS A 25 10.07 -1.21 -12.75
CA LYS A 25 10.86 -2.28 -13.36
C LYS A 25 12.31 -2.09 -12.97
N ILE A 26 12.87 -3.02 -12.23
CA ILE A 26 14.30 -3.11 -11.99
C ILE A 26 14.79 -4.31 -12.82
N GLY A 27 15.21 -4.05 -14.06
CA GLY A 27 15.50 -5.09 -15.03
C GLY A 27 14.23 -5.92 -15.33
N LYS A 28 14.26 -7.23 -15.08
CA LYS A 28 13.11 -8.14 -15.22
C LYS A 28 12.24 -8.23 -13.95
N ARG A 29 12.67 -7.64 -12.84
CA ARG A 29 11.97 -7.73 -11.55
C ARG A 29 10.83 -6.72 -11.46
N ARG A 30 9.80 -7.10 -10.75
CA ARG A 30 8.61 -6.30 -10.43
C ARG A 30 8.37 -6.33 -8.92
N PRO A 31 9.08 -5.50 -8.15
CA PRO A 31 9.08 -5.59 -6.69
C PRO A 31 7.69 -5.49 -6.06
N ASN A 32 6.81 -4.65 -6.59
CA ASN A 32 5.45 -4.51 -6.05
C ASN A 32 4.61 -5.77 -6.27
N GLN A 33 4.75 -6.42 -7.43
CA GLN A 33 4.07 -7.68 -7.72
C GLN A 33 4.57 -8.80 -6.81
N GLU A 34 5.89 -8.93 -6.66
CA GLU A 34 6.52 -9.91 -5.77
C GLU A 34 6.05 -9.69 -4.31
N THR A 35 6.00 -8.44 -3.86
CA THR A 35 5.55 -8.08 -2.52
C THR A 35 4.07 -8.40 -2.32
N ALA A 36 3.20 -8.04 -3.27
CA ALA A 36 1.78 -8.34 -3.21
C ALA A 36 1.53 -9.86 -3.10
N GLN A 37 2.24 -10.66 -3.90
CA GLN A 37 2.10 -12.12 -3.84
C GLN A 37 2.53 -12.70 -2.49
N ARG A 38 3.61 -12.19 -1.91
CA ARG A 38 4.06 -12.62 -0.57
C ARG A 38 3.06 -12.26 0.51
N LEU A 39 2.46 -11.07 0.46
CA LEU A 39 1.43 -10.64 1.41
C LEU A 39 0.15 -11.48 1.27
N LEU A 40 -0.30 -11.76 0.05
CA LEU A 40 -1.42 -12.67 -0.20
C LEU A 40 -1.16 -14.06 0.38
N ASN A 41 0.04 -14.61 0.16
CA ASN A 41 0.41 -15.91 0.69
C ASN A 41 0.48 -15.92 2.24
N ALA A 42 0.73 -14.77 2.85
CA ALA A 42 0.69 -14.57 4.30
C ALA A 42 -0.71 -14.29 4.84
N GLY A 43 -1.76 -14.34 4.01
CA GLY A 43 -3.15 -14.15 4.43
C GLY A 43 -3.63 -12.69 4.48
N TRP A 44 -2.84 -11.74 3.97
CA TRP A 44 -3.27 -10.35 3.86
C TRP A 44 -4.33 -10.16 2.77
N GLN A 45 -5.25 -9.23 2.99
CA GLN A 45 -6.10 -8.71 1.94
C GLN A 45 -5.33 -7.61 1.20
N VAL A 46 -5.03 -7.86 -0.07
CA VAL A 46 -4.23 -6.94 -0.90
C VAL A 46 -5.09 -6.38 -2.02
N ARG A 47 -5.05 -5.08 -2.21
CA ARG A 47 -5.58 -4.42 -3.39
C ARG A 47 -4.54 -3.54 -4.05
N VAL A 48 -4.69 -3.37 -5.36
CA VAL A 48 -3.72 -2.67 -6.19
C VAL A 48 -4.39 -1.52 -6.91
N MET A 49 -3.88 -0.32 -6.71
CA MET A 49 -4.31 0.84 -7.49
C MET A 49 -3.63 0.85 -8.84
N THR A 50 -4.47 0.88 -9.85
CA THR A 50 -4.10 0.96 -11.26
C THR A 50 -4.56 2.30 -11.81
N GLY A 51 -3.88 2.87 -12.79
CA GLY A 51 -4.30 4.10 -13.45
C GLY A 51 -3.21 5.18 -13.51
N HIS A 52 -3.58 6.39 -13.95
CA HIS A 52 -2.65 7.49 -14.19
C HIS A 52 -2.04 8.11 -12.93
N ARG A 53 -2.72 7.98 -11.79
CA ARG A 53 -2.23 8.54 -10.53
C ARG A 53 -1.58 7.45 -9.72
N THR A 54 -0.29 7.57 -9.50
CA THR A 54 0.43 6.70 -8.57
C THR A 54 -0.10 6.94 -7.15
N LEU A 55 -0.44 5.88 -6.43
CA LEU A 55 -0.68 5.96 -5.00
C LEU A 55 0.63 6.36 -4.32
N HIS A 56 0.68 7.56 -3.78
CA HIS A 56 1.87 8.11 -3.12
C HIS A 56 1.66 8.40 -1.63
N GLU A 57 0.53 8.02 -1.10
CA GLU A 57 0.21 8.10 0.32
C GLU A 57 1.04 7.08 1.10
N LYS A 58 1.54 7.47 2.26
CA LYS A 58 2.22 6.62 3.23
C LYS A 58 1.44 6.72 4.51
N LEU A 59 0.51 5.79 4.67
CA LEU A 59 -0.43 5.76 5.76
C LEU A 59 -0.48 4.35 6.35
N ILE A 60 -0.35 4.26 7.66
CA ILE A 60 -0.61 3.03 8.42
C ILE A 60 -1.67 3.38 9.46
N LEU A 61 -2.68 2.53 9.55
CA LEU A 61 -3.74 2.62 10.54
C LEU A 61 -3.75 1.35 11.38
N ILE A 62 -3.72 1.49 12.70
CA ILE A 62 -3.70 0.37 13.65
C ILE A 62 -4.90 0.51 14.58
N ASP A 63 -5.74 -0.53 14.61
CA ASP A 63 -6.85 -0.73 15.55
C ASP A 63 -7.80 0.47 15.65
N TYR A 64 -7.97 1.23 14.56
CA TYR A 64 -8.83 2.42 14.48
C TYR A 64 -8.48 3.51 15.50
N GLN A 65 -7.26 3.53 15.99
CA GLN A 65 -6.77 4.44 17.01
C GLN A 65 -5.45 5.09 16.64
N THR A 66 -4.46 4.30 16.22
CA THR A 66 -3.12 4.82 15.91
C THR A 66 -2.97 5.08 14.42
N VAL A 67 -2.56 6.28 14.05
CA VAL A 67 -2.28 6.70 12.67
C VAL A 67 -0.81 7.04 12.52
N ILE A 68 -0.15 6.40 11.56
CA ILE A 68 1.23 6.70 11.19
C ILE A 68 1.24 7.19 9.74
N PHE A 69 1.79 8.37 9.51
CA PHE A 69 1.91 8.93 8.17
C PHE A 69 3.17 9.79 8.04
N GLY A 70 3.61 9.99 6.80
CA GLY A 70 4.82 10.78 6.55
C GLY A 70 5.42 10.55 5.18
N SER A 71 6.75 10.64 5.09
CA SER A 71 7.48 10.46 3.84
C SER A 71 7.91 9.01 3.57
N HIS A 72 7.94 8.14 4.58
CA HIS A 72 8.41 6.76 4.49
C HIS A 72 7.60 5.91 3.52
N ASN A 73 8.23 5.44 2.46
CA ASN A 73 7.70 4.29 1.73
C ASN A 73 7.95 3.01 2.54
N LEU A 74 7.07 2.01 2.41
CA LEU A 74 7.31 0.67 2.94
C LEU A 74 8.34 -0.08 2.06
N ALA A 75 9.50 0.52 1.90
CA ALA A 75 10.61 0.03 1.09
C ALA A 75 11.90 0.06 1.87
N TRP A 76 12.82 -0.84 1.53
CA TRP A 76 14.09 -0.97 2.24
C TRP A 76 14.89 0.35 2.27
N SER A 77 14.97 1.06 1.14
CA SER A 77 15.68 2.33 1.04
C SER A 77 15.17 3.40 2.00
N SER A 78 13.85 3.48 2.20
CA SER A 78 13.27 4.45 3.13
C SER A 78 13.57 4.11 4.59
N ILE A 79 13.78 2.82 4.91
CA ILE A 79 14.06 2.37 6.27
C ILE A 79 15.55 2.41 6.59
N SER A 80 16.42 2.18 5.59
CA SER A 80 17.83 1.95 5.81
C SER A 80 18.77 3.09 5.41
N SER A 81 18.37 3.96 4.49
CA SER A 81 19.30 4.91 3.87
C SER A 81 18.76 6.31 3.59
N ASN A 82 17.45 6.48 3.45
CA ASN A 82 16.89 7.80 3.21
C ASN A 82 16.76 8.61 4.52
N CYS A 83 16.78 9.93 4.39
CA CYS A 83 16.34 10.83 5.47
C CYS A 83 14.82 10.97 5.37
N GLU A 84 14.10 10.37 6.28
CA GLU A 84 12.64 10.32 6.27
C GLU A 84 12.07 10.87 7.59
N LEU A 85 10.85 11.35 7.54
CA LEU A 85 10.11 11.78 8.71
C LEU A 85 8.70 11.19 8.68
N SER A 86 8.29 10.59 9.78
CA SER A 86 6.90 10.17 9.99
C SER A 86 6.42 10.57 11.36
N VAL A 87 5.12 10.77 11.45
CA VAL A 87 4.42 11.11 12.69
C VAL A 87 3.56 9.91 13.07
N CYS A 88 3.57 9.57 14.34
CA CYS A 88 2.69 8.57 14.94
C CYS A 88 1.79 9.29 15.96
N VAL A 89 0.48 9.16 15.78
CA VAL A 89 -0.53 9.84 16.60
C VAL A 89 -1.56 8.82 17.08
N ASP A 90 -1.84 8.82 18.38
CA ASP A 90 -2.95 8.08 18.96
C ASP A 90 -4.13 9.05 19.12
N ASP A 91 -5.09 8.99 18.19
CA ASP A 91 -6.24 9.88 18.16
C ASP A 91 -7.37 9.23 17.37
N GLU A 92 -8.51 8.98 17.99
CA GLU A 92 -9.65 8.28 17.36
C GLU A 92 -10.30 9.10 16.24
N ASP A 93 -10.39 10.42 16.38
CA ASP A 93 -11.00 11.28 15.35
C ASP A 93 -10.12 11.32 14.09
N LEU A 94 -8.81 11.41 14.26
CA LEU A 94 -7.86 11.32 13.15
C LEU A 94 -7.88 9.93 12.53
N ALA A 95 -7.95 8.88 13.34
CA ALA A 95 -8.03 7.51 12.86
C ALA A 95 -9.29 7.26 12.04
N GLN A 96 -10.44 7.80 12.44
CA GLN A 96 -11.69 7.72 11.68
C GLN A 96 -11.57 8.41 10.30
N GLN A 97 -10.93 9.58 10.25
CA GLN A 97 -10.69 10.28 8.97
C GLN A 97 -9.73 9.48 8.07
N ALA A 98 -8.66 8.94 8.65
CA ALA A 98 -7.70 8.10 7.94
C ALA A 98 -8.34 6.80 7.43
N GLU A 99 -9.23 6.20 8.21
CA GLU A 99 -10.02 5.03 7.81
C GLU A 99 -10.92 5.34 6.62
N ALA A 100 -11.63 6.45 6.65
CA ALA A 100 -12.48 6.88 5.54
C ALA A 100 -11.67 7.04 4.25
N LEU A 101 -10.47 7.63 4.33
CA LEU A 101 -9.55 7.75 3.20
C LEU A 101 -9.10 6.36 2.72
N PHE A 102 -8.70 5.47 3.62
CA PHE A 102 -8.30 4.11 3.28
C PHE A 102 -9.40 3.37 2.52
N TRP A 103 -10.66 3.42 2.99
CA TRP A 103 -11.78 2.77 2.32
C TRP A 103 -12.13 3.37 0.96
N GLN A 104 -11.90 4.67 0.76
CA GLN A 104 -12.00 5.27 -0.58
C GLN A 104 -10.95 4.65 -1.53
N ARG A 105 -9.70 4.52 -1.10
CA ARG A 105 -8.65 3.89 -1.90
C ARG A 105 -8.94 2.42 -2.14
N TRP A 106 -9.43 1.73 -1.12
CA TRP A 106 -9.82 0.33 -1.21
C TRP A 106 -10.89 0.08 -2.28
N LYS A 107 -11.90 0.93 -2.35
CA LYS A 107 -12.98 0.85 -3.35
C LYS A 107 -12.48 1.10 -4.77
N LEU A 108 -11.51 1.99 -4.95
CA LEU A 108 -10.93 2.32 -6.25
C LEU A 108 -9.90 1.30 -6.73
N ALA A 109 -9.34 0.52 -5.82
CA ALA A 109 -8.33 -0.48 -6.10
C ALA A 109 -8.95 -1.82 -6.51
N SER A 110 -8.25 -2.59 -7.32
CA SER A 110 -8.64 -3.91 -7.80
C SER A 110 -7.89 -5.02 -7.07
N ASN A 111 -8.42 -6.23 -7.09
CA ASN A 111 -7.66 -7.39 -6.66
C ASN A 111 -6.43 -7.56 -7.56
N PRO A 112 -5.27 -7.92 -7.00
CA PRO A 112 -4.10 -8.21 -7.81
C PRO A 112 -4.38 -9.43 -8.67
N ASP A 113 -4.17 -9.29 -9.98
CA ASP A 113 -4.21 -10.39 -10.92
C ASP A 113 -2.80 -10.61 -11.48
N PRO A 114 -2.15 -11.74 -11.18
CA PRO A 114 -0.82 -12.06 -11.67
C PRO A 114 -0.68 -11.99 -13.18
N ASN A 115 -1.77 -12.22 -13.92
CA ASN A 115 -1.78 -12.25 -15.38
C ASN A 115 -1.98 -10.85 -15.98
N THR A 116 -2.54 -9.90 -15.22
CA THR A 116 -2.92 -8.57 -15.72
C THR A 116 -2.03 -7.43 -15.22
N TRP A 117 -1.07 -7.69 -14.35
CA TRP A 117 -0.12 -6.65 -13.91
C TRP A 117 0.59 -5.94 -15.08
N GLU A 118 0.67 -6.58 -16.24
CA GLU A 118 1.26 -6.02 -17.45
C GLU A 118 0.28 -5.19 -18.28
N LEU A 119 -1.00 -5.49 -18.18
CA LEU A 119 -2.05 -4.96 -19.06
C LEU A 119 -2.68 -3.68 -18.53
N VAL A 120 -2.28 -3.22 -17.38
CA VAL A 120 -2.75 -1.95 -16.87
C VAL A 120 -2.00 -0.82 -17.56
N THR A 121 -2.33 -0.63 -18.82
CA THR A 121 -2.04 0.60 -19.52
C THR A 121 -2.89 1.69 -18.87
N PRO A 122 -2.30 2.78 -18.40
CA PRO A 122 -3.07 3.87 -17.84
C PRO A 122 -4.09 4.34 -18.90
N LEU A 123 -5.38 4.28 -18.57
CA LEU A 123 -6.37 5.00 -19.37
C LEU A 123 -6.01 6.49 -19.30
N ALA A 124 -5.76 7.07 -20.48
CA ALA A 124 -5.55 8.50 -20.60
C ALA A 124 -6.84 9.23 -20.23
N LEU A 125 -6.98 9.58 -18.95
CA LEU A 125 -7.99 10.53 -18.57
C LEU A 125 -7.53 11.91 -19.04
N PRO A 126 -8.39 12.67 -19.73
CA PRO A 126 -8.06 14.04 -20.11
C PRO A 126 -7.72 14.82 -18.83
N PHE A 127 -6.63 15.56 -18.88
CA PHE A 127 -6.30 16.52 -17.85
C PHE A 127 -7.47 17.52 -17.77
N VAL A 128 -8.19 17.51 -16.67
CA VAL A 128 -9.15 18.56 -16.34
C VAL A 128 -8.35 19.60 -15.58
N PRO A 129 -8.21 20.83 -16.11
CA PRO A 129 -7.46 21.92 -15.48
C PRO A 129 -8.08 22.33 -14.13
#